data_7c605f8aeda6263b130903d3c35a0dbe
#
_entry.id   7c605f8aeda6263b130903d3c35a0dbe
#
_cell.length_a   1.000
_cell.length_b   1.000
_cell.length_c   1.000
_cell.angle_alpha   90.00
_cell.angle_beta   90.00
_cell.angle_gamma   90.00
#
_symmetry.space_group_name_H-M   'P 1'
#
loop_
_entity.id
_entity.type
_entity.pdbx_description
1 polymer ?
#
loop_
_entity_poly.entity_id
_entity_poly.type
_entity_poly.pdbx_seq_one_letter_code
_entity_poly.pdbx_strand_id
1 'polypeptide(L)'
;MIAEARTEVVRRVRGGKSKVSTGKKAFILIGFCAAQLLDVTTTHIGLAEGRQELNGVAAWIITHDGELAVYAIKLGLVAALVTFLLIFGRGRAVWNAYLIAAWITTFAVLNNLYRILF
;
A
#
# COMPACT_ATOMS: atom_id res chain seq x y z
N MET A 1 6.76 39.12 -23.06
CA MET A 1 5.36 38.98 -22.66
C MET A 1 4.71 37.67 -23.18
N ILE A 2 4.64 37.46 -24.47
CA ILE A 2 4.10 36.22 -25.06
C ILE A 2 4.95 35.01 -24.65
N ALA A 3 6.28 35.12 -24.66
CA ALA A 3 7.19 34.04 -24.27
C ALA A 3 7.03 33.65 -22.80
N GLU A 4 6.81 34.62 -21.92
CA GLU A 4 6.60 34.38 -20.48
C GLU A 4 5.27 33.66 -20.22
N ALA A 5 4.20 34.10 -20.89
CA ALA A 5 2.90 33.46 -20.79
C ALA A 5 2.95 32.01 -21.28
N ARG A 6 3.67 31.75 -22.36
CA ARG A 6 3.85 30.40 -22.92
C ARG A 6 4.61 29.51 -21.94
N THR A 7 5.68 30.03 -21.34
CA THR A 7 6.46 29.28 -20.34
C THR A 7 5.61 28.94 -19.10
N GLU A 8 4.80 29.90 -18.66
CA GLU A 8 3.89 29.67 -17.53
C GLU A 8 2.86 28.59 -17.81
N VAL A 9 2.25 28.59 -18.97
CA VAL A 9 1.28 27.56 -19.39
C VAL A 9 1.94 26.19 -19.44
N VAL A 10 3.12 26.07 -20.05
CA VAL A 10 3.87 24.82 -20.11
C VAL A 10 4.21 24.31 -18.71
N ARG A 11 4.63 25.20 -17.81
CA ARG A 11 4.93 24.87 -16.43
C ARG A 11 3.72 24.31 -15.69
N ARG A 12 2.56 24.95 -15.83
CA ARG A 12 1.31 24.50 -15.21
C ARG A 12 0.86 23.14 -15.73
N VAL A 13 0.93 22.94 -17.03
CA VAL A 13 0.56 21.67 -17.66
C VAL A 13 1.47 20.54 -17.17
N ARG A 14 2.77 20.76 -17.14
CA ARG A 14 3.74 19.77 -16.62
C ARG A 14 3.52 19.52 -15.13
N GLY A 15 3.32 20.56 -14.33
CA GLY A 15 3.05 20.44 -12.92
C GLY A 15 1.77 19.63 -12.64
N GLY A 16 0.71 19.89 -13.41
CA GLY A 16 -0.55 19.17 -13.30
C GLY A 16 -0.48 17.69 -13.70
N LYS A 17 0.40 17.36 -14.66
CA LYS A 17 0.54 15.98 -15.16
C LYS A 17 1.53 15.14 -14.37
N SER A 18 2.60 15.73 -13.85
CA SER A 18 3.73 15.01 -13.27
C SER A 18 3.87 15.12 -11.77
N LYS A 19 3.14 16.04 -11.12
CA LYS A 19 3.23 16.23 -9.68
C LYS A 19 1.95 15.81 -8.97
N VAL A 20 2.14 15.00 -7.96
CA VAL A 20 1.09 14.67 -7.00
C VAL A 20 1.22 15.65 -5.83
N SER A 21 0.11 16.20 -5.33
CA SER A 21 0.13 17.11 -4.20
C SER A 21 0.68 16.42 -2.94
N THR A 22 1.32 17.18 -2.08
CA THR A 22 1.84 16.65 -0.79
C THR A 22 0.74 16.03 0.05
N GLY A 23 -0.45 16.66 0.08
CA GLY A 23 -1.59 16.11 0.80
C GLY A 23 -2.04 14.76 0.25
N LYS A 24 -2.08 14.60 -1.06
CA LYS A 24 -2.43 13.33 -1.69
C LYS A 24 -1.37 12.26 -1.43
N LYS A 25 -0.08 12.61 -1.49
CA LYS A 25 1.01 11.71 -1.15
C LYS A 25 0.90 11.20 0.29
N ALA A 26 0.69 12.11 1.24
CA ALA A 26 0.51 11.76 2.64
C ALA A 26 -0.69 10.84 2.83
N PHE A 27 -1.82 11.15 2.20
CA PHE A 27 -3.02 10.32 2.26
C PHE A 27 -2.76 8.91 1.74
N ILE A 28 -2.08 8.78 0.60
CA ILE A 28 -1.78 7.47 0.00
C ILE A 28 -0.83 6.68 0.90
N LEU A 29 0.24 7.29 1.40
CA LEU A 29 1.21 6.62 2.27
C LEU A 29 0.59 6.17 3.59
N ILE A 30 -0.16 7.05 4.23
CA ILE A 30 -0.83 6.73 5.50
C ILE A 30 -1.86 5.65 5.28
N GLY A 31 -2.69 5.77 4.24
CA GLY A 31 -3.70 4.77 3.91
C GLY A 31 -3.09 3.42 3.57
N PHE A 32 -2.04 3.40 2.77
CA PHE A 32 -1.34 2.17 2.41
C PHE A 32 -0.74 1.49 3.65
N CYS A 33 -0.02 2.23 4.48
CA CYS A 33 0.59 1.68 5.71
C CYS A 33 -0.47 1.22 6.70
N ALA A 34 -1.53 2.00 6.91
CA ALA A 34 -2.62 1.62 7.79
C ALA A 34 -3.32 0.34 7.32
N ALA A 35 -3.58 0.22 6.01
CA ALA A 35 -4.17 -0.99 5.44
C ALA A 35 -3.28 -2.21 5.66
N GLN A 36 -1.95 -2.07 5.51
CA GLN A 36 -1.02 -3.17 5.74
C GLN A 36 -0.99 -3.60 7.22
N LEU A 37 -1.01 -2.64 8.15
CA LEU A 37 -1.06 -2.95 9.58
C LEU A 37 -2.38 -3.64 9.95
N LEU A 38 -3.50 -3.18 9.43
CA LEU A 38 -4.79 -3.80 9.66
C LEU A 38 -4.85 -5.22 9.08
N ASP A 39 -4.27 -5.43 7.91
CA ASP A 39 -4.22 -6.75 7.30
C ASP A 39 -3.41 -7.73 8.16
N VAL A 40 -2.24 -7.33 8.65
CA VAL A 40 -1.43 -8.15 9.56
C VAL A 40 -2.20 -8.43 10.85
N THR A 41 -2.81 -7.42 11.44
CA THR A 41 -3.56 -7.55 12.70
C THR A 41 -4.75 -8.48 12.55
N THR A 42 -5.56 -8.31 11.51
CA THR A 42 -6.74 -9.16 11.29
C THR A 42 -6.34 -10.58 10.92
N THR A 43 -5.25 -10.76 10.18
CA THR A 43 -4.71 -12.09 9.87
C THR A 43 -4.26 -12.80 11.15
N HIS A 44 -3.55 -12.09 12.02
CA HIS A 44 -3.10 -12.63 13.30
C HIS A 44 -4.28 -13.07 14.18
N ILE A 45 -5.31 -12.25 14.28
CA ILE A 45 -6.52 -12.58 15.04
C ILE A 45 -7.19 -13.82 14.45
N GLY A 46 -7.35 -13.86 13.13
CA GLY A 46 -7.95 -15.00 12.44
C GLY A 46 -7.18 -16.30 12.67
N LEU A 47 -5.85 -16.26 12.58
CA LEU A 47 -5.01 -17.43 12.82
C LEU A 47 -5.05 -17.86 14.29
N ALA A 48 -5.09 -16.91 15.21
CA ALA A 48 -5.24 -17.21 16.65
C ALA A 48 -6.57 -17.90 16.96
N GLU A 49 -7.60 -17.66 16.16
CA GLU A 49 -8.90 -18.34 16.25
C GLU A 49 -8.94 -19.68 15.50
N GLY A 50 -7.81 -20.15 14.98
CA GLY A 50 -7.69 -21.44 14.30
C GLY A 50 -8.02 -21.41 12.83
N ARG A 51 -8.13 -20.23 12.20
CA ARG A 51 -8.40 -20.13 10.77
C ARG A 51 -7.15 -20.38 9.94
N GLN A 52 -7.34 -20.91 8.74
CA GLN A 52 -6.24 -21.14 7.82
C GLN A 52 -5.94 -19.89 6.99
N GLU A 53 -4.65 -19.69 6.71
CA GLU A 53 -4.22 -18.66 5.77
C GLU A 53 -4.63 -19.07 4.34
N LEU A 54 -5.31 -18.16 3.62
CA LEU A 54 -5.78 -18.41 2.26
C LEU A 54 -4.68 -18.22 1.20
N ASN A 55 -3.65 -17.42 1.49
CA ASN A 55 -2.52 -17.26 0.58
C ASN A 55 -1.61 -18.49 0.71
N GLY A 56 -1.47 -19.26 -0.38
CA GLY A 56 -0.70 -20.51 -0.38
C GLY A 56 0.76 -20.33 0.00
N VAL A 57 1.41 -19.25 -0.45
CA VAL A 57 2.81 -18.93 -0.13
C VAL A 57 2.94 -18.61 1.36
N ALA A 58 2.05 -17.74 1.87
CA ALA A 58 2.05 -17.38 3.29
C ALA A 58 1.75 -18.60 4.16
N ALA A 59 0.80 -19.45 3.78
CA ALA A 59 0.48 -20.68 4.50
C ALA A 59 1.69 -21.62 4.54
N TRP A 60 2.43 -21.74 3.45
CA TRP A 60 3.64 -22.56 3.40
C TRP A 60 4.70 -22.03 4.35
N ILE A 61 4.94 -20.72 4.37
CA ILE A 61 5.91 -20.08 5.27
C ILE A 61 5.49 -20.26 6.73
N ILE A 62 4.20 -20.09 7.05
CA ILE A 62 3.68 -20.29 8.41
C ILE A 62 3.96 -21.72 8.88
N THR A 63 3.75 -22.69 8.03
CA THR A 63 3.95 -24.10 8.37
C THR A 63 5.43 -24.41 8.61
N HIS A 64 6.35 -23.83 7.82
CA HIS A 64 7.77 -24.15 7.88
C HIS A 64 8.57 -23.24 8.83
N ASP A 65 8.29 -21.94 8.81
CA ASP A 65 9.09 -20.94 9.53
C ASP A 65 8.33 -20.18 10.61
N GLY A 66 7.02 -20.43 10.72
CA GLY A 66 6.16 -19.79 11.70
C GLY A 66 5.53 -18.49 11.21
N GLU A 67 4.50 -18.07 11.94
CA GLU A 67 3.69 -16.89 11.62
C GLU A 67 4.51 -15.59 11.61
N LEU A 68 5.45 -15.46 12.57
CA LEU A 68 6.29 -14.26 12.66
C LEU A 68 7.16 -14.05 11.43
N ALA A 69 7.60 -15.14 10.78
CA ALA A 69 8.37 -15.04 9.53
C ALA A 69 7.57 -14.38 8.43
N VAL A 70 6.28 -14.71 8.30
CA VAL A 70 5.39 -14.09 7.32
C VAL A 70 5.26 -12.59 7.56
N TYR A 71 5.05 -12.20 8.81
CA TYR A 71 4.90 -10.78 9.18
C TYR A 71 6.20 -10.01 8.97
N ALA A 72 7.35 -10.60 9.29
CA ALA A 72 8.65 -9.98 9.05
C ALA A 72 8.89 -9.75 7.57
N ILE A 73 8.60 -10.73 6.71
CA ILE A 73 8.70 -10.61 5.26
C ILE A 73 7.77 -9.52 4.74
N LYS A 74 6.52 -9.51 5.19
CA LYS A 74 5.54 -8.51 4.77
C LYS A 74 5.96 -7.11 5.16
N LEU A 75 6.39 -6.90 6.39
CA LEU A 75 6.88 -5.60 6.85
C LEU A 75 8.10 -5.15 6.07
N GLY A 76 9.03 -6.06 5.79
CA GLY A 76 10.18 -5.78 4.95
C GLY A 76 9.80 -5.35 3.53
N LEU A 77 8.84 -6.05 2.92
CA LEU A 77 8.32 -5.69 1.61
C LEU A 77 7.62 -4.32 1.61
N VAL A 78 6.80 -4.04 2.63
CA VAL A 78 6.14 -2.75 2.78
C VAL A 78 7.17 -1.64 2.94
N ALA A 79 8.19 -1.84 3.78
CA ALA A 79 9.26 -0.88 3.97
C ALA A 79 10.02 -0.62 2.66
N ALA A 80 10.34 -1.66 1.90
CA ALA A 80 10.99 -1.54 0.60
C ALA A 80 10.12 -0.77 -0.40
N LEU A 81 8.84 -1.07 -0.46
CA LEU A 81 7.90 -0.39 -1.37
C LEU A 81 7.73 1.08 -1.01
N VAL A 82 7.60 1.40 0.28
CA VAL A 82 7.50 2.80 0.73
C VAL A 82 8.79 3.55 0.43
N THR A 83 9.95 2.94 0.69
CA THR A 83 11.25 3.54 0.38
C THR A 83 11.39 3.80 -1.12
N PHE A 84 11.03 2.83 -1.96
CA PHE A 84 11.02 2.97 -3.41
C PHE A 84 10.15 4.15 -3.84
N LEU A 85 8.95 4.23 -3.29
CA LEU A 85 8.01 5.30 -3.63
C LEU A 85 8.56 6.68 -3.24
N LEU A 86 9.17 6.80 -2.07
CA LEU A 86 9.73 8.07 -1.61
C LEU A 86 10.93 8.51 -2.45
N ILE A 87 11.74 7.58 -2.93
CA ILE A 87 12.93 7.88 -3.73
C ILE A 87 12.59 8.05 -5.21
N PHE A 88 11.77 7.18 -5.77
CA PHE A 88 11.53 7.09 -7.21
C PHE A 88 10.13 7.49 -7.64
N GLY A 89 9.22 7.75 -6.70
CA GLY A 89 7.83 8.05 -7.01
C GLY A 89 7.62 9.47 -7.50
N ARG A 90 7.81 9.69 -8.80
CA ARG A 90 7.71 11.02 -9.42
C ARG A 90 6.43 11.24 -10.22
N GLY A 91 5.75 10.18 -10.64
CA GLY A 91 4.60 10.28 -11.53
C GLY A 91 3.29 9.90 -10.85
N ARG A 92 2.19 10.42 -11.38
CA ARG A 92 0.84 10.06 -10.90
C ARG A 92 0.56 8.57 -11.01
N ALA A 93 1.07 7.91 -12.06
CA ALA A 93 0.84 6.49 -12.28
C ALA A 93 1.36 5.65 -11.12
N VAL A 94 2.55 5.97 -10.60
CA VAL A 94 3.15 5.25 -9.47
C VAL A 94 2.31 5.44 -8.21
N TRP A 95 1.92 6.68 -7.90
CA TRP A 95 1.10 6.97 -6.74
C TRP A 95 -0.28 6.35 -6.84
N ASN A 96 -0.89 6.37 -8.03
CA ASN A 96 -2.18 5.73 -8.25
C ASN A 96 -2.10 4.21 -8.10
N ALA A 97 -0.98 3.60 -8.52
CA ALA A 97 -0.76 2.17 -8.32
C ALA A 97 -0.74 1.81 -6.83
N TYR A 98 -0.09 2.63 -5.99
CA TYR A 98 -0.08 2.43 -4.54
C TYR A 98 -1.46 2.67 -3.91
N LEU A 99 -2.22 3.64 -4.44
CA LEU A 99 -3.60 3.86 -4.02
C LEU A 99 -4.46 2.64 -4.33
N ILE A 100 -4.33 2.07 -5.51
CA ILE A 100 -5.04 0.85 -5.91
C ILE A 100 -4.63 -0.32 -4.99
N ALA A 101 -3.34 -0.46 -4.71
CA ALA A 101 -2.84 -1.49 -3.80
C ALA A 101 -3.43 -1.32 -2.39
N ALA A 102 -3.55 -0.08 -1.91
CA ALA A 102 -4.20 0.21 -0.63
C ALA A 102 -5.67 -0.22 -0.62
N TRP A 103 -6.41 0.04 -1.70
CA TRP A 103 -7.80 -0.40 -1.84
C TRP A 103 -7.91 -1.92 -1.85
N ILE A 104 -7.06 -2.61 -2.60
CA ILE A 104 -7.04 -4.08 -2.64
C ILE A 104 -6.78 -4.65 -1.25
N THR A 105 -5.81 -4.09 -0.53
CA THR A 105 -5.50 -4.52 0.84
C THR A 105 -6.68 -4.23 1.79
N THR A 106 -7.37 -3.11 1.61
CA THR A 106 -8.56 -2.78 2.39
C THR A 106 -9.66 -3.83 2.18
N PHE A 107 -9.88 -4.30 0.96
CA PHE A 107 -10.81 -5.41 0.72
C PHE A 107 -10.38 -6.68 1.44
N ALA A 108 -9.09 -6.99 1.45
CA ALA A 108 -8.58 -8.13 2.19
C ALA A 108 -8.85 -8.00 3.70
N VAL A 109 -8.65 -6.80 4.25
CA VAL A 109 -8.97 -6.50 5.66
C VAL A 109 -10.45 -6.70 5.95
N LEU A 110 -11.32 -6.19 5.08
CA LEU A 110 -12.76 -6.35 5.22
C LEU A 110 -13.17 -7.82 5.18
N ASN A 111 -12.57 -8.60 4.28
CA ASN A 111 -12.80 -10.03 4.20
C ASN A 111 -12.34 -10.74 5.48
N ASN A 112 -11.17 -10.37 6.01
CA ASN A 112 -10.67 -10.92 7.27
C ASN A 112 -11.61 -10.60 8.44
N LEU A 113 -12.07 -9.35 8.51
CA LEU A 113 -13.03 -8.92 9.54
C LEU A 113 -14.35 -9.68 9.45
N TYR A 114 -14.87 -9.85 8.23
CA TYR A 114 -16.09 -10.62 8.00
C TYR A 114 -15.93 -12.05 8.54
N ARG A 115 -14.81 -12.69 8.25
CA ARG A 115 -14.54 -14.07 8.70
C ARG A 115 -14.33 -14.16 10.22
N ILE A 116 -13.81 -13.11 10.85
CA ILE A 116 -13.66 -13.06 12.31
C ILE A 116 -15.00 -12.89 13.00
N LEU A 117 -15.87 -12.02 12.45
CA LEU A 117 -17.14 -11.66 13.07
C LEU A 117 -18.27 -12.67 12.78
N PHE A 118 -18.22 -13.34 11.67
CA PHE A 118 -19.25 -14.26 11.20
C PHE A 118 -18.69 -15.62 10.82
#